data_370a3247fb06e283e27e272fea969230
#
_entry.id   370a3247fb06e283e27e272fea969230
#
_cell.length_a   1.000
_cell.length_b   1.000
_cell.length_c   1.000
_cell.angle_alpha   90.00
_cell.angle_beta   90.00
_cell.angle_gamma   90.00
#
_symmetry.space_group_name_H-M   'P 1'
#
loop_
_entity.id
_entity.type
_entity.pdbx_description
1 polymer ?
#
loop_
_entity_poly.entity_id
_entity_poly.type
_entity_poly.pdbx_seq_one_letter_code
_entity_poly.pdbx_strand_id
1 'polypeptide(L)'
;MKLNRRKQYNFGWLVLLALVNVTFVLFFFLLLSSNLILQPGISVTMPFSRFTLAPQLNQQIISITGGSAPAIYFRDQRVTLEELGPLLDSVKREGQSLIIKADRLTPYETVVAVTNAALEHGISSVALAASPSR
;
A
#
# COMPACT_ATOMS: atom_id res chain seq x y z
N MET A 1 60.27 6.84 38.44
CA MET A 1 60.04 5.50 37.85
C MET A 1 58.75 5.54 37.06
N LYS A 2 58.79 5.62 35.74
CA LYS A 2 57.59 5.61 34.87
C LYS A 2 57.35 4.18 34.44
N LEU A 3 56.31 3.55 35.00
CA LEU A 3 55.83 2.25 34.57
C LEU A 3 55.11 2.39 33.21
N ASN A 4 55.81 2.02 32.16
CA ASN A 4 55.25 1.98 30.81
C ASN A 4 54.43 0.70 30.68
N ARG A 5 53.12 0.78 31.04
CA ARG A 5 52.18 -0.33 30.91
C ARG A 5 51.86 -0.48 29.44
N ARG A 6 52.57 -1.34 28.70
CA ARG A 6 52.20 -1.77 27.35
C ARG A 6 50.85 -2.48 27.43
N LYS A 7 49.82 -1.78 27.02
CA LYS A 7 48.49 -2.35 26.82
C LYS A 7 48.58 -3.34 25.65
N GLN A 8 48.62 -4.62 25.94
CA GLN A 8 48.54 -5.66 24.92
C GLN A 8 47.08 -5.66 24.43
N TYR A 9 46.87 -5.14 23.21
CA TYR A 9 45.61 -5.27 22.56
C TYR A 9 45.51 -6.69 22.00
N ASN A 10 44.58 -7.47 22.50
CA ASN A 10 44.28 -8.78 21.94
C ASN A 10 43.69 -8.57 20.54
N PHE A 11 44.47 -8.86 19.53
CA PHE A 11 44.07 -8.73 18.11
C PHE A 11 42.76 -9.46 17.84
N GLY A 12 42.55 -10.64 18.48
CA GLY A 12 41.27 -11.38 18.37
C GLY A 12 40.06 -10.61 18.85
N TRP A 13 40.20 -9.77 19.90
CA TRP A 13 39.09 -8.94 20.37
C TRP A 13 38.73 -7.83 19.39
N LEU A 14 39.70 -7.25 18.72
CA LEU A 14 39.47 -6.25 17.69
C LEU A 14 38.77 -6.85 16.45
N VAL A 15 39.18 -8.05 16.04
CA VAL A 15 38.54 -8.80 14.95
C VAL A 15 37.10 -9.15 15.32
N LEU A 16 36.85 -9.61 16.54
CA LEU A 16 35.51 -9.94 17.03
C LEU A 16 34.60 -8.71 17.01
N LEU A 17 35.11 -7.57 17.49
CA LEU A 17 34.35 -6.32 17.49
C LEU A 17 33.99 -5.86 16.08
N ALA A 18 34.92 -5.98 15.12
CA ALA A 18 34.66 -5.67 13.72
C ALA A 18 33.62 -6.62 13.10
N LEU A 19 33.71 -7.92 13.41
CA LEU A 19 32.76 -8.92 12.95
C LEU A 19 31.33 -8.64 13.44
N VAL A 20 31.18 -8.32 14.75
CA VAL A 20 29.89 -7.99 15.33
C VAL A 20 29.30 -6.74 14.66
N ASN A 21 30.12 -5.72 14.39
CA ASN A 21 29.67 -4.50 13.73
C ASN A 21 29.14 -4.79 12.31
N VAL A 22 29.89 -5.56 11.53
CA VAL A 22 29.48 -5.96 10.16
C VAL A 22 28.19 -6.78 10.20
N THR A 23 28.08 -7.72 11.11
CA THR A 23 26.89 -8.56 11.29
C THR A 23 25.66 -7.70 11.66
N PHE A 24 25.86 -6.72 12.55
CA PHE A 24 24.79 -5.80 12.95
C PHE A 24 24.29 -4.93 11.78
N VAL A 25 25.23 -4.38 11.00
CA VAL A 25 24.87 -3.58 9.79
C VAL A 25 24.13 -4.44 8.77
N LEU A 26 24.57 -5.67 8.57
CA LEU A 26 23.94 -6.61 7.63
C LEU A 26 22.52 -6.98 8.10
N PHE A 27 22.35 -7.24 9.41
CA PHE A 27 21.04 -7.52 10.01
C PHE A 27 20.10 -6.30 9.91
N PHE A 28 20.62 -5.10 10.16
CA PHE A 28 19.86 -3.85 10.01
C PHE A 28 19.43 -3.64 8.56
N PHE A 29 20.31 -3.92 7.60
CA PHE A 29 19.99 -3.85 6.18
C PHE A 29 18.89 -4.85 5.78
N LEU A 30 18.93 -6.08 6.32
CA LEU A 30 17.87 -7.08 6.10
C LEU A 30 16.53 -6.62 6.68
N LEU A 31 16.52 -5.98 7.83
CA LEU A 31 15.30 -5.43 8.42
C LEU A 31 14.71 -4.31 7.57
N LEU A 32 15.54 -3.41 7.05
CA LEU A 32 15.07 -2.36 6.12
C LEU A 32 14.59 -2.95 4.81
N SER A 33 15.27 -3.97 4.29
CA SER A 33 14.94 -4.63 3.02
C SER A 33 13.59 -5.35 3.09
N SER A 34 13.19 -5.85 4.25
CA SER A 34 11.92 -6.56 4.41
C SER A 34 10.67 -5.67 4.18
N ASN A 35 10.83 -4.36 4.29
CA ASN A 35 9.77 -3.39 4.03
C ASN A 35 9.70 -2.93 2.56
N LEU A 36 10.65 -3.34 1.72
CA LEU A 36 10.61 -3.13 0.27
C LEU A 36 9.77 -4.22 -0.41
N ILE A 37 8.55 -4.44 0.08
CA ILE A 37 7.55 -5.12 -0.72
C ILE A 37 7.23 -4.15 -1.85
N LEU A 38 7.80 -4.43 -3.02
CA LEU A 38 7.35 -3.83 -4.27
C LEU A 38 5.88 -4.25 -4.42
N GLN A 39 4.98 -3.40 -3.99
CA GLN A 39 3.58 -3.56 -4.33
C GLN A 39 3.51 -3.47 -5.85
N PRO A 40 3.13 -4.52 -6.56
CA PRO A 40 2.91 -4.43 -7.98
C PRO A 40 1.78 -3.43 -8.19
N GLY A 41 2.14 -2.20 -8.55
CA GLY A 41 1.18 -1.14 -8.82
C GLY A 41 0.33 -1.54 -10.02
N ILE A 42 -0.99 -1.62 -9.84
CA ILE A 42 -1.92 -1.82 -10.93
C ILE A 42 -2.03 -0.48 -11.66
N SER A 43 -1.55 -0.43 -12.90
CA SER A 43 -1.69 0.77 -13.71
C SER A 43 -3.13 0.86 -14.24
N VAL A 44 -3.88 1.83 -13.76
CA VAL A 44 -5.23 2.14 -14.21
C VAL A 44 -5.20 3.53 -14.87
N THR A 45 -5.62 3.59 -16.13
CA THR A 45 -5.76 4.86 -16.85
C THR A 45 -7.11 5.47 -16.51
N MET A 46 -7.11 6.44 -15.60
CA MET A 46 -8.34 7.08 -15.15
C MET A 46 -8.90 8.09 -16.18
N PRO A 47 -10.22 8.27 -16.24
CA PRO A 47 -10.82 9.34 -17.02
C PRO A 47 -10.40 10.73 -16.50
N PHE A 48 -10.38 11.72 -17.40
CA PHE A 48 -10.03 13.09 -17.01
C PHE A 48 -11.17 13.79 -16.27
N SER A 49 -10.82 14.53 -15.23
CA SER A 49 -11.72 15.46 -14.54
C SER A 49 -11.01 16.79 -14.25
N ARG A 50 -11.78 17.88 -14.33
CA ARG A 50 -11.31 19.22 -13.94
C ARG A 50 -11.33 19.43 -12.42
N PHE A 51 -11.99 18.53 -11.70
CA PHE A 51 -12.13 18.62 -10.24
C PHE A 51 -11.23 17.57 -9.60
N THR A 52 -10.44 18.00 -8.63
CA THR A 52 -9.62 17.12 -7.81
C THR A 52 -10.31 16.93 -6.45
N LEU A 53 -10.44 15.70 -6.00
CA LEU A 53 -10.91 15.41 -4.66
C LEU A 53 -9.90 15.95 -3.65
N ALA A 54 -10.41 16.64 -2.63
CA ALA A 54 -9.57 17.04 -1.52
C ALA A 54 -8.95 15.81 -0.85
N PRO A 55 -7.67 15.87 -0.40
CA PRO A 55 -7.07 14.78 0.35
C PRO A 55 -7.88 14.51 1.62
N GLN A 56 -8.46 13.34 1.73
CA GLN A 56 -9.12 12.88 2.95
C GLN A 56 -8.17 11.95 3.69
N LEU A 57 -8.08 12.14 5.00
CA LEU A 57 -7.32 11.25 5.88
C LEU A 57 -8.06 9.90 5.99
N ASN A 58 -7.33 8.80 5.99
CA ASN A 58 -7.87 7.44 6.11
C ASN A 58 -8.76 7.00 4.93
N GLN A 59 -8.22 7.00 3.72
CA GLN A 59 -8.92 6.53 2.52
C GLN A 59 -8.55 5.08 2.21
N GLN A 60 -9.54 4.28 1.85
CA GLN A 60 -9.32 2.98 1.21
C GLN A 60 -9.59 3.09 -0.29
N ILE A 61 -8.80 2.38 -1.06
CA ILE A 61 -8.85 2.45 -2.52
C ILE A 61 -9.29 1.10 -3.08
N ILE A 62 -10.31 1.13 -3.91
CA ILE A 62 -10.67 0.03 -4.80
C ILE A 62 -10.24 0.42 -6.21
N SER A 63 -9.50 -0.46 -6.87
CA SER A 63 -9.10 -0.26 -8.26
C SER A 63 -9.83 -1.26 -9.15
N ILE A 64 -10.39 -0.78 -10.26
CA ILE A 64 -11.11 -1.60 -11.23
C ILE A 64 -10.38 -1.47 -12.57
N THR A 65 -9.92 -2.60 -13.12
CA THR A 65 -9.25 -2.62 -14.42
C THR A 65 -10.25 -2.50 -15.57
N GLY A 66 -9.77 -1.97 -16.68
CA GLY A 66 -10.55 -1.89 -17.91
C GLY A 66 -10.58 -3.20 -18.69
N GLY A 67 -11.43 -3.23 -19.73
CA GLY A 67 -11.51 -4.33 -20.68
C GLY A 67 -12.79 -5.16 -20.56
N SER A 68 -12.87 -6.23 -21.35
CA SER A 68 -14.05 -7.11 -21.43
C SER A 68 -14.27 -7.97 -20.17
N ALA A 69 -13.23 -8.15 -19.35
CA ALA A 69 -13.28 -8.87 -18.09
C ALA A 69 -12.65 -8.02 -16.99
N PRO A 70 -13.37 -7.00 -16.46
CA PRO A 70 -12.85 -6.12 -15.42
C PRO A 70 -12.53 -6.90 -14.14
N ALA A 71 -11.38 -6.62 -13.57
CA ALA A 71 -10.97 -7.19 -12.28
C ALA A 71 -11.02 -6.12 -11.20
N ILE A 72 -11.53 -6.47 -10.04
CA ILE A 72 -11.64 -5.61 -8.86
C ILE A 72 -10.46 -5.91 -7.94
N TYR A 73 -9.78 -4.87 -7.47
CA TYR A 73 -8.66 -4.98 -6.56
C TYR A 73 -8.93 -4.13 -5.31
N PHE A 74 -8.76 -4.74 -4.16
CA PHE A 74 -8.80 -4.06 -2.87
C PHE A 74 -7.47 -4.28 -2.15
N ARG A 75 -6.78 -3.20 -1.74
CA ARG A 75 -5.43 -3.26 -1.16
C ARG A 75 -4.46 -4.11 -2.00
N ASP A 76 -4.49 -3.93 -3.33
CA ASP A 76 -3.68 -4.65 -4.33
C ASP A 76 -3.95 -6.18 -4.43
N GLN A 77 -4.97 -6.67 -3.76
CA GLN A 77 -5.43 -8.05 -3.91
C GLN A 77 -6.65 -8.12 -4.82
N ARG A 78 -6.62 -9.05 -5.77
CA ARG A 78 -7.77 -9.30 -6.62
C ARG A 78 -8.89 -9.93 -5.79
N VAL A 79 -10.07 -9.35 -5.87
CA VAL A 79 -11.25 -9.80 -5.14
C VAL A 79 -12.45 -9.90 -6.08
N THR A 80 -13.38 -10.76 -5.75
CA THR A 80 -14.69 -10.80 -6.40
C THR A 80 -15.64 -9.80 -5.74
N LEU A 81 -16.76 -9.52 -6.39
CA LEU A 81 -17.80 -8.64 -5.80
C LEU A 81 -18.35 -9.21 -4.49
N GLU A 82 -18.43 -10.52 -4.38
CA GLU A 82 -18.91 -11.24 -3.18
C GLU A 82 -17.90 -11.15 -2.02
N GLU A 83 -16.62 -11.29 -2.32
CA GLU A 83 -15.53 -11.19 -1.33
C GLU A 83 -15.34 -9.74 -0.86
N LEU A 84 -15.80 -8.76 -1.64
CA LEU A 84 -15.67 -7.36 -1.30
C LEU A 84 -16.53 -6.99 -0.07
N GLY A 85 -17.69 -7.60 0.13
CA GLY A 85 -18.62 -7.29 1.22
C GLY A 85 -17.97 -7.32 2.60
N PRO A 86 -17.39 -8.44 3.07
CA PRO A 86 -16.72 -8.52 4.37
C PRO A 86 -15.56 -7.53 4.53
N LEU A 87 -14.89 -7.17 3.43
CA LEU A 87 -13.80 -6.18 3.45
C LEU A 87 -14.34 -4.77 3.64
N LEU A 88 -15.48 -4.46 3.03
CA LEU A 88 -16.16 -3.17 3.19
C LEU A 88 -16.68 -2.96 4.62
N ASP A 89 -17.09 -4.03 5.30
CA ASP A 89 -17.47 -3.97 6.71
C ASP A 89 -16.29 -3.52 7.61
N SER A 90 -15.07 -3.90 7.26
CA SER A 90 -13.89 -3.43 7.97
C SER A 90 -13.64 -1.93 7.74
N VAL A 91 -13.78 -1.47 6.51
CA VAL A 91 -13.66 -0.05 6.13
C VAL A 91 -14.67 0.82 6.89
N LYS A 92 -15.91 0.35 6.98
CA LYS A 92 -16.96 1.01 7.76
C LYS A 92 -16.63 1.11 9.24
N ARG A 93 -16.19 0.00 9.85
CA ARG A 93 -15.82 -0.04 11.28
C ARG A 93 -14.69 0.92 11.62
N GLU A 94 -13.74 1.10 10.69
CA GLU A 94 -12.62 2.02 10.83
C GLU A 94 -12.98 3.47 10.50
N GLY A 95 -14.22 3.74 10.08
CA GLY A 95 -14.69 5.09 9.72
C GLY A 95 -13.97 5.68 8.52
N GLN A 96 -13.49 4.82 7.61
CA GLN A 96 -12.70 5.23 6.45
C GLN A 96 -13.62 5.60 5.29
N SER A 97 -13.17 6.53 4.46
CA SER A 97 -13.79 6.84 3.18
C SER A 97 -13.29 5.91 2.08
N LEU A 98 -14.12 5.65 1.08
CA LEU A 98 -13.80 4.79 -0.04
C LEU A 98 -13.57 5.59 -1.31
N ILE A 99 -12.47 5.31 -1.99
CA ILE A 99 -12.20 5.85 -3.32
C ILE A 99 -12.21 4.69 -4.32
N ILE A 100 -13.03 4.81 -5.35
CA ILE A 100 -13.06 3.88 -6.47
C ILE A 100 -12.26 4.47 -7.62
N LYS A 101 -11.18 3.81 -8.01
CA LYS A 101 -10.38 4.10 -9.20
C LYS A 101 -10.78 3.14 -10.30
N ALA A 102 -11.54 3.62 -11.26
CA ALA A 102 -11.92 2.83 -12.42
C ALA A 102 -11.07 3.23 -13.63
N ASP A 103 -10.67 2.23 -14.42
CA ASP A 103 -10.05 2.48 -15.72
C ASP A 103 -11.05 3.12 -16.68
N ARG A 104 -10.55 3.88 -17.62
CA ARG A 104 -11.36 4.54 -18.66
C ARG A 104 -12.20 3.55 -19.48
N LEU A 105 -11.70 2.33 -19.65
CA LEU A 105 -12.39 1.27 -20.40
C LEU A 105 -13.17 0.32 -19.50
N THR A 106 -13.35 0.65 -18.23
CA THR A 106 -14.17 -0.15 -17.30
C THR A 106 -15.64 0.00 -17.69
N PRO A 107 -16.40 -1.11 -17.82
CA PRO A 107 -17.83 -1.03 -18.02
C PRO A 107 -18.49 -0.26 -16.86
N TYR A 108 -19.37 0.67 -17.20
CA TYR A 108 -20.08 1.48 -16.21
C TYR A 108 -20.87 0.63 -15.21
N GLU A 109 -21.45 -0.48 -15.69
CA GLU A 109 -22.16 -1.44 -14.85
C GLU A 109 -21.31 -1.98 -13.70
N THR A 110 -20.03 -2.29 -13.96
CA THR A 110 -19.10 -2.75 -12.91
C THR A 110 -18.84 -1.67 -11.86
N VAL A 111 -18.69 -0.43 -12.28
CA VAL A 111 -18.49 0.71 -11.36
C VAL A 111 -19.73 0.90 -10.49
N VAL A 112 -20.91 0.82 -11.07
CA VAL A 112 -22.18 0.92 -10.33
C VAL A 112 -22.33 -0.24 -9.37
N ALA A 113 -22.03 -1.48 -9.77
CA ALA A 113 -22.11 -2.64 -8.89
C ALA A 113 -21.20 -2.51 -7.66
N VAL A 114 -19.95 -2.08 -7.82
CA VAL A 114 -19.02 -1.85 -6.71
C VAL A 114 -19.49 -0.70 -5.83
N THR A 115 -20.03 0.36 -6.41
CA THR A 115 -20.56 1.50 -5.65
C THR A 115 -21.76 1.09 -4.82
N ASN A 116 -22.69 0.33 -5.39
CA ASN A 116 -23.87 -0.17 -4.68
C ASN A 116 -23.47 -1.09 -3.52
N ALA A 117 -22.54 -2.02 -3.75
CA ALA A 117 -22.01 -2.87 -2.68
C ALA A 117 -21.44 -2.03 -1.53
N ALA A 118 -20.70 -0.97 -1.82
CA ALA A 118 -20.18 -0.07 -0.78
C ALA A 118 -21.29 0.63 0.02
N LEU A 119 -22.33 1.11 -0.67
CA LEU A 119 -23.47 1.79 -0.03
C LEU A 119 -24.33 0.81 0.79
N GLU A 120 -24.56 -0.41 0.30
CA GLU A 120 -25.29 -1.47 1.01
C GLU A 120 -24.60 -1.87 2.32
N HIS A 121 -23.25 -1.90 2.32
CA HIS A 121 -22.45 -2.10 3.54
C HIS A 121 -22.34 -0.85 4.41
N GLY A 122 -23.04 0.25 4.04
CA GLY A 122 -23.20 1.45 4.86
C GLY A 122 -21.98 2.38 4.88
N ILE A 123 -21.18 2.36 3.82
CA ILE A 123 -20.13 3.36 3.61
C ILE A 123 -20.78 4.60 2.99
N SER A 124 -20.87 5.68 3.77
CA SER A 124 -21.55 6.93 3.36
C SER A 124 -20.68 7.83 2.46
N SER A 125 -19.36 7.63 2.47
CA SER A 125 -18.43 8.46 1.71
C SER A 125 -17.73 7.62 0.65
N VAL A 126 -18.30 7.60 -0.55
CA VAL A 126 -17.73 6.95 -1.74
C VAL A 126 -17.41 8.02 -2.77
N ALA A 127 -16.16 8.05 -3.23
CA ALA A 127 -15.71 8.98 -4.24
C ALA A 127 -15.15 8.23 -5.45
N LEU A 128 -15.46 8.72 -6.65
CA LEU A 128 -14.86 8.22 -7.90
C LEU A 128 -13.62 9.04 -8.21
N ALA A 129 -12.47 8.38 -8.34
CA ALA A 129 -11.24 9.03 -8.72
C ALA A 129 -11.19 9.25 -10.24
N ALA A 130 -10.74 10.44 -10.62
CA ALA A 130 -10.46 10.80 -12.01
C ALA A 130 -9.09 11.46 -12.11
N SER A 131 -8.43 11.37 -13.26
CA SER A 131 -7.17 12.04 -13.51
C SER A 131 -7.41 13.53 -13.78
N PRO A 132 -6.59 14.45 -13.21
CA PRO A 132 -6.66 15.86 -13.57
C PRO A 132 -6.30 16.02 -15.06
N SER A 133 -7.01 16.91 -15.74
CA SER A 133 -6.67 17.30 -17.12
C SER A 133 -5.29 17.99 -17.14
N ARG A 134 -4.42 17.60 -18.08
CA ARG A 134 -3.23 18.38 -18.41
C ARG A 134 -3.60 19.69 -19.05
#